data_3c0428ec5900cc7c8dc867bc5531fa26
#
_entry.id   3c0428ec5900cc7c8dc867bc5531fa26
#
_cell.length_a   1.000
_cell.length_b   1.000
_cell.length_c   1.000
_cell.angle_alpha   90.00
_cell.angle_beta   90.00
_cell.angle_gamma   90.00
#
_symmetry.space_group_name_H-M   'P 1'
#
loop_
_entity.id
_entity.type
_entity.pdbx_description
1 polymer ?
#
loop_
_entity_poly.entity_id
_entity_poly.type
_entity_poly.pdbx_seq_one_letter_code
_entity_poly.pdbx_strand_id
1 'polypeptide(L)'
;SNAPSLNVKLPAPPSIRLSSRQTFHDSYRRHFNPSWRIEMLNRIFGLETEYGLLVNQDQPDHSPTWFAHKIRDHLFHVQRRGVLDLHHRGHDEPPGNGGFLANAGRMYLDMGHLEWASPECESLSDVVASDRAGDQLLQDAIQDLGLADTVSLIKNNVDHETDATFGSHENYLVSRRFPFTRRGLGPFVTFLVTRQIF
;
A
#
# COMPACT_ATOMS: atom_id res chain seq x y z
N SER A 1 47.58 -27.50 24.08
CA SER A 1 47.42 -27.68 22.64
C SER A 1 46.75 -26.44 22.07
N ASN A 2 47.53 -25.59 21.43
CA ASN A 2 47.10 -24.37 20.78
C ASN A 2 46.59 -24.69 19.38
N ALA A 3 45.34 -24.41 19.09
CA ALA A 3 44.79 -24.43 17.74
C ALA A 3 44.98 -23.05 17.07
N PRO A 4 45.45 -22.97 15.82
CA PRO A 4 45.61 -21.69 15.13
C PRO A 4 44.28 -21.13 14.65
N SER A 5 44.05 -19.86 14.93
CA SER A 5 42.92 -19.09 14.40
C SER A 5 43.14 -18.78 12.93
N LEU A 6 42.29 -19.31 12.06
CA LEU A 6 42.21 -18.96 10.64
C LEU A 6 41.49 -17.62 10.48
N ASN A 7 42.29 -16.58 10.21
CA ASN A 7 41.80 -15.27 9.84
C ASN A 7 41.42 -15.29 8.34
N VAL A 8 40.17 -15.60 8.00
CA VAL A 8 39.66 -15.52 6.63
C VAL A 8 39.22 -14.10 6.37
N LYS A 9 39.99 -13.35 5.61
CA LYS A 9 39.66 -12.01 5.13
C LYS A 9 38.70 -12.16 3.96
N LEU A 10 37.42 -11.85 4.20
CA LEU A 10 36.42 -11.82 3.14
C LEU A 10 36.71 -10.65 2.18
N PRO A 11 36.60 -10.83 0.86
CA PRO A 11 36.75 -9.73 -0.10
C PRO A 11 35.62 -8.73 0.07
N ALA A 12 35.96 -7.44 -0.09
CA ALA A 12 35.00 -6.36 -0.04
C ALA A 12 33.96 -6.51 -1.18
N PRO A 13 32.67 -6.22 -0.93
CA PRO A 13 31.67 -6.31 -1.97
C PRO A 13 31.96 -5.29 -3.09
N PRO A 14 31.66 -5.63 -4.35
CA PRO A 14 31.89 -4.74 -5.47
C PRO A 14 31.05 -3.46 -5.32
N SER A 15 31.69 -2.31 -5.47
CA SER A 15 31.02 -1.01 -5.48
C SER A 15 30.17 -0.89 -6.74
N ILE A 16 28.84 -0.97 -6.61
CA ILE A 16 27.91 -0.69 -7.68
C ILE A 16 27.88 0.82 -7.89
N ARG A 17 28.52 1.30 -8.97
CA ARG A 17 28.38 2.69 -9.42
C ARG A 17 26.95 2.87 -9.98
N LEU A 18 26.12 3.58 -9.26
CA LEU A 18 24.80 4.05 -9.76
C LEU A 18 24.99 5.22 -10.74
N SER A 19 25.42 4.93 -11.97
CA SER A 19 25.55 5.96 -13.01
C SER A 19 24.33 6.13 -13.91
N SER A 20 23.25 5.34 -13.70
CA SER A 20 22.09 5.33 -14.60
C SER A 20 20.88 6.18 -14.16
N ARG A 21 20.89 6.73 -12.94
CA ARG A 21 19.77 7.56 -12.47
C ARG A 21 19.75 8.97 -13.08
N GLN A 22 20.89 9.53 -13.38
CA GLN A 22 20.99 10.89 -13.92
C GLN A 22 20.61 10.98 -15.41
N THR A 23 20.95 9.98 -16.20
CA THR A 23 20.67 9.95 -17.64
C THR A 23 19.20 9.71 -17.99
N PHE A 24 18.46 8.95 -17.16
CA PHE A 24 17.02 8.74 -17.37
C PHE A 24 16.21 10.00 -17.03
N HIS A 25 16.61 10.74 -16.00
CA HIS A 25 15.96 11.98 -15.58
C HIS A 25 16.17 13.11 -16.61
N ASP A 26 17.31 13.16 -17.27
CA ASP A 26 17.66 14.21 -18.25
C ASP A 26 17.05 13.94 -19.64
N SER A 27 16.85 12.69 -20.05
CA SER A 27 16.15 12.36 -21.29
C SER A 27 14.65 12.63 -21.21
N TYR A 28 14.04 12.42 -20.04
CA TYR A 28 12.62 12.73 -19.82
C TYR A 28 12.35 14.23 -19.81
N ARG A 29 13.31 15.06 -19.34
CA ARG A 29 13.20 16.53 -19.30
C ARG A 29 13.20 17.20 -20.66
N ARG A 30 13.72 16.57 -21.71
CA ARG A 30 13.90 17.23 -23.03
C ARG A 30 12.67 17.20 -23.94
N HIS A 31 11.65 16.41 -23.62
CA HIS A 31 10.49 16.22 -24.50
C HIS A 31 9.17 16.78 -23.96
N PHE A 32 9.16 17.39 -22.77
CA PHE A 32 7.95 18.00 -22.22
C PHE A 32 8.06 19.52 -22.18
N ASN A 33 7.11 20.18 -22.86
CA ASN A 33 6.96 21.65 -22.90
C ASN A 33 6.74 22.20 -21.49
N PRO A 34 7.53 23.19 -21.01
CA PRO A 34 7.47 23.74 -19.66
C PRO A 34 6.11 24.35 -19.26
N SER A 35 5.28 24.73 -20.24
CA SER A 35 3.97 25.36 -19.96
C SER A 35 2.96 24.44 -19.30
N TRP A 36 3.13 23.13 -19.37
CA TRP A 36 2.26 22.14 -18.69
C TRP A 36 2.64 21.91 -17.22
N ARG A 37 3.79 22.42 -16.85
CA ARG A 37 4.43 22.12 -15.56
C ARG A 37 3.89 22.94 -14.40
N ILE A 38 3.09 23.96 -14.66
CA ILE A 38 2.74 24.97 -13.65
C ILE A 38 1.45 24.63 -12.89
N GLU A 39 0.56 23.81 -13.45
CA GLU A 39 -0.73 23.53 -12.81
C GLU A 39 -0.86 22.14 -12.15
N MET A 40 0.08 21.21 -12.40
CA MET A 40 0.06 19.90 -11.74
C MET A 40 0.81 19.88 -10.40
N LEU A 41 1.43 20.97 -10.00
CA LEU A 41 2.47 21.01 -8.98
C LEU A 41 2.00 21.09 -7.53
N ASN A 42 0.73 20.98 -7.21
CA ASN A 42 0.26 21.00 -5.81
C ASN A 42 -1.02 20.19 -5.62
N ARG A 43 -1.13 19.02 -6.20
CA ARG A 43 -2.26 18.13 -5.92
C ARG A 43 -1.80 17.02 -5.01
N ILE A 44 -2.47 16.93 -3.89
CA ILE A 44 -2.32 15.83 -2.93
C ILE A 44 -3.32 14.77 -3.34
N PHE A 45 -2.88 13.54 -3.34
CA PHE A 45 -3.72 12.36 -3.58
C PHE A 45 -3.23 11.18 -2.76
N GLY A 46 -4.10 10.21 -2.56
CA GLY A 46 -3.81 8.99 -1.84
C GLY A 46 -4.60 7.83 -2.41
N LEU A 47 -4.15 6.63 -2.06
CA LEU A 47 -4.82 5.38 -2.37
C LEU A 47 -5.21 4.66 -1.10
N GLU A 48 -6.34 3.99 -1.15
CA GLU A 48 -6.73 2.94 -0.21
C GLU A 48 -6.88 1.64 -1.00
N THR A 49 -6.26 0.58 -0.49
CA THR A 49 -6.30 -0.74 -1.11
C THR A 49 -6.80 -1.74 -0.09
N GLU A 50 -7.92 -2.34 -0.39
CA GLU A 50 -8.51 -3.44 0.36
C GLU A 50 -7.96 -4.77 -0.16
N TYR A 51 -7.59 -5.68 0.75
CA TYR A 51 -7.04 -6.99 0.40
C TYR A 51 -8.03 -8.09 0.72
N GLY A 52 -8.37 -8.87 -0.30
CA GLY A 52 -8.96 -10.17 -0.10
C GLY A 52 -7.94 -11.12 0.54
N LEU A 53 -8.39 -11.94 1.46
CA LEU A 53 -7.57 -12.90 2.15
C LEU A 53 -8.08 -14.32 1.88
N LEU A 54 -7.33 -15.05 1.06
CA LEU A 54 -7.62 -16.45 0.76
C LEU A 54 -6.89 -17.34 1.75
N VAL A 55 -7.62 -18.25 2.39
CA VAL A 55 -7.08 -19.26 3.31
C VAL A 55 -7.13 -20.61 2.65
N ASN A 56 -6.03 -21.35 2.72
CA ASN A 56 -5.98 -22.73 2.23
C ASN A 56 -7.03 -23.58 2.98
N GLN A 57 -7.78 -24.40 2.25
CA GLN A 57 -8.88 -25.21 2.77
C GLN A 57 -8.44 -26.27 3.79
N ASP A 58 -7.15 -26.59 3.86
CA ASP A 58 -6.59 -27.56 4.82
C ASP A 58 -6.49 -27.00 6.26
N GLN A 59 -6.91 -25.76 6.52
CA GLN A 59 -6.91 -25.12 7.83
C GLN A 59 -8.35 -24.74 8.25
N PRO A 60 -9.20 -25.70 8.60
CA PRO A 60 -10.63 -25.46 8.83
C PRO A 60 -10.95 -24.65 10.10
N ASP A 61 -9.99 -24.48 11.00
CA ASP A 61 -10.28 -23.94 12.35
C ASP A 61 -10.27 -22.39 12.40
N HIS A 62 -9.88 -21.69 11.31
CA HIS A 62 -9.76 -20.23 11.32
C HIS A 62 -10.35 -19.57 10.07
N SER A 63 -11.15 -18.54 10.29
CA SER A 63 -11.73 -17.71 9.22
C SER A 63 -10.69 -16.77 8.62
N PRO A 64 -10.90 -16.26 7.38
CA PRO A 64 -10.08 -15.19 6.81
C PRO A 64 -9.97 -13.97 7.73
N THR A 65 -11.06 -13.58 8.39
CA THR A 65 -11.08 -12.47 9.33
C THR A 65 -10.16 -12.71 10.53
N TRP A 66 -10.09 -13.95 11.05
CA TRP A 66 -9.16 -14.28 12.13
C TRP A 66 -7.70 -14.05 11.72
N PHE A 67 -7.33 -14.46 10.52
CA PHE A 67 -5.99 -14.22 9.99
C PHE A 67 -5.71 -12.72 9.77
N ALA A 68 -6.69 -11.98 9.30
CA ALA A 68 -6.57 -10.52 9.15
C ALA A 68 -6.28 -9.84 10.50
N HIS A 69 -7.00 -10.21 11.56
CA HIS A 69 -6.70 -9.74 12.91
C HIS A 69 -5.30 -10.13 13.37
N LYS A 70 -4.89 -11.37 13.13
CA LYS A 70 -3.57 -11.87 13.53
C LYS A 70 -2.44 -11.11 12.83
N ILE A 71 -2.59 -10.82 11.54
CA ILE A 71 -1.62 -10.04 10.75
C ILE A 71 -1.54 -8.60 11.29
N ARG A 72 -2.69 -7.94 11.49
CA ARG A 72 -2.74 -6.60 12.09
C ARG A 72 -2.05 -6.57 13.45
N ASP A 73 -2.38 -7.50 14.34
CA ASP A 73 -1.79 -7.55 15.69
C ASP A 73 -0.29 -7.78 15.64
N HIS A 74 0.19 -8.60 14.72
CA HIS A 74 1.62 -8.81 14.51
C HIS A 74 2.34 -7.53 14.11
N LEU A 75 1.78 -6.76 13.17
CA LEU A 75 2.34 -5.50 12.72
C LEU A 75 2.51 -4.48 13.85
N PHE A 76 1.48 -4.33 14.70
CA PHE A 76 1.48 -3.29 15.73
C PHE A 76 2.09 -3.74 17.06
N HIS A 77 1.83 -4.96 17.51
CA HIS A 77 2.26 -5.42 18.83
C HIS A 77 3.63 -6.12 18.82
N VAL A 78 3.95 -6.84 17.74
CA VAL A 78 5.20 -7.61 17.63
C VAL A 78 6.26 -6.83 16.86
N GLN A 79 5.98 -6.49 15.60
CA GLN A 79 6.94 -5.76 14.76
C GLN A 79 7.04 -4.28 15.12
N ARG A 80 6.03 -3.72 15.81
CA ARG A 80 5.97 -2.31 16.24
C ARG A 80 6.17 -1.34 15.07
N ARG A 81 5.53 -1.62 13.92
CA ARG A 81 5.65 -0.82 12.71
C ARG A 81 4.95 0.53 12.82
N GLY A 82 4.12 0.74 13.84
CA GLY A 82 3.37 1.97 14.04
C GLY A 82 2.66 2.01 15.39
N VAL A 83 1.66 2.87 15.48
CA VAL A 83 0.85 3.12 16.69
C VAL A 83 -0.60 2.83 16.40
N LEU A 84 -1.25 2.01 17.23
CA LEU A 84 -2.68 1.75 17.14
C LEU A 84 -3.48 3.04 17.34
N ASP A 85 -4.51 3.22 16.53
CA ASP A 85 -5.49 4.27 16.68
C ASP A 85 -6.54 3.82 17.71
N LEU A 86 -6.56 4.47 18.86
CA LEU A 86 -7.49 4.18 19.93
C LEU A 86 -8.75 5.08 19.91
N HIS A 87 -8.89 5.91 18.90
CA HIS A 87 -10.09 6.72 18.73
C HIS A 87 -11.24 5.88 18.16
N HIS A 88 -12.42 6.14 18.66
CA HIS A 88 -13.65 5.58 18.09
C HIS A 88 -14.05 6.41 16.87
N ARG A 89 -13.91 5.85 15.67
CA ARG A 89 -14.22 6.54 14.42
C ARG A 89 -15.63 6.29 13.92
N GLY A 90 -16.13 5.08 14.09
CA GLY A 90 -17.45 4.67 13.66
C GLY A 90 -17.81 3.31 14.23
N HIS A 91 -18.96 2.79 13.86
CA HIS A 91 -19.41 1.47 14.29
C HIS A 91 -18.49 0.36 13.72
N ASP A 92 -18.03 0.56 12.49
CA ASP A 92 -17.22 -0.41 11.75
C ASP A 92 -15.72 -0.25 12.03
N GLU A 93 -15.32 0.84 12.69
CA GLU A 93 -13.94 1.11 13.10
C GLU A 93 -13.82 1.30 14.63
N PRO A 94 -13.87 0.23 15.40
CA PRO A 94 -13.69 0.31 16.86
C PRO A 94 -12.25 0.71 17.21
N PRO A 95 -12.00 1.24 18.43
CA PRO A 95 -10.67 1.52 18.92
C PRO A 95 -9.73 0.33 18.78
N GLY A 96 -8.52 0.56 18.25
CA GLY A 96 -7.53 -0.50 18.03
C GLY A 96 -7.77 -1.36 16.81
N ASN A 97 -8.74 -1.00 15.95
CA ASN A 97 -9.01 -1.72 14.70
C ASN A 97 -7.87 -1.64 13.68
N GLY A 98 -7.00 -0.65 13.81
CA GLY A 98 -5.82 -0.41 13.01
C GLY A 98 -5.01 0.74 13.56
N GLY A 99 -4.07 1.26 12.78
CA GLY A 99 -3.22 2.34 13.25
C GLY A 99 -2.40 2.99 12.16
N PHE A 100 -1.64 3.99 12.58
CA PHE A 100 -0.75 4.76 11.73
C PHE A 100 0.66 4.20 11.79
N LEU A 101 1.27 4.04 10.64
CA LEU A 101 2.61 3.52 10.47
C LEU A 101 3.64 4.65 10.43
N ALA A 102 4.92 4.31 10.60
CA ALA A 102 6.01 5.29 10.64
C ALA A 102 6.16 6.10 9.33
N ASN A 103 5.65 5.59 8.21
CA ASN A 103 5.63 6.28 6.91
C ASN A 103 4.37 7.13 6.68
N ALA A 104 3.58 7.39 7.73
CA ALA A 104 2.30 8.09 7.71
C ALA A 104 1.17 7.37 6.93
N GLY A 105 1.39 6.15 6.45
CA GLY A 105 0.32 5.30 5.97
C GLY A 105 -0.50 4.71 7.11
N ARG A 106 -1.66 4.18 6.80
CA ARG A 106 -2.56 3.55 7.77
C ARG A 106 -2.85 2.11 7.35
N MET A 107 -2.77 1.18 8.31
CA MET A 107 -3.21 -0.19 8.15
C MET A 107 -4.33 -0.46 9.15
N TYR A 108 -5.45 -0.96 8.67
CA TYR A 108 -6.62 -1.20 9.51
C TYR A 108 -7.47 -2.34 8.94
N LEU A 109 -8.50 -2.71 9.69
CA LEU A 109 -9.50 -3.66 9.22
C LEU A 109 -10.76 -2.89 8.84
N ASP A 110 -11.24 -3.06 7.62
CA ASP A 110 -12.55 -2.62 7.19
C ASP A 110 -13.41 -3.84 6.89
N MET A 111 -14.57 -3.95 7.57
CA MET A 111 -15.51 -5.08 7.45
C MET A 111 -14.84 -6.47 7.55
N GLY A 112 -13.67 -6.56 8.23
CA GLY A 112 -12.89 -7.79 8.40
C GLY A 112 -11.80 -8.00 7.36
N HIS A 113 -11.63 -7.12 6.40
CA HIS A 113 -10.55 -7.13 5.40
C HIS A 113 -9.40 -6.22 5.84
N LEU A 114 -8.17 -6.61 5.47
CA LEU A 114 -7.01 -5.73 5.64
C LEU A 114 -7.09 -4.60 4.62
N GLU A 115 -6.95 -3.37 5.09
CA GLU A 115 -6.94 -2.19 4.23
C GLU A 115 -5.70 -1.35 4.48
N TRP A 116 -5.04 -0.98 3.40
CA TRP A 116 -3.90 -0.09 3.38
C TRP A 116 -4.28 1.25 2.80
N ALA A 117 -4.15 2.32 3.61
CA ALA A 117 -4.25 3.69 3.14
C ALA A 117 -2.85 4.31 3.04
N SER A 118 -2.53 4.86 1.86
CA SER A 118 -1.28 5.59 1.66
C SER A 118 -1.26 6.88 2.47
N PRO A 119 -0.07 7.45 2.77
CA PRO A 119 0.00 8.85 3.16
C PRO A 119 -0.45 9.76 2.01
N GLU A 120 -0.65 11.04 2.32
CA GLU A 120 -0.82 12.07 1.30
C GLU A 120 0.43 12.14 0.43
N CYS A 121 0.26 11.96 -0.87
CA CYS A 121 1.33 11.94 -1.86
C CYS A 121 1.22 13.14 -2.80
N GLU A 122 2.36 13.74 -3.14
CA GLU A 122 2.43 14.86 -4.09
C GLU A 122 2.90 14.42 -5.49
N SER A 123 3.39 13.19 -5.63
CA SER A 123 3.86 12.64 -6.90
C SER A 123 3.31 11.25 -7.18
N LEU A 124 3.19 10.89 -8.45
CA LEU A 124 2.78 9.54 -8.86
C LEU A 124 3.77 8.46 -8.39
N SER A 125 5.06 8.80 -8.36
CA SER A 125 6.09 7.89 -7.85
C SER A 125 5.90 7.58 -6.38
N ASP A 126 5.49 8.55 -5.57
CA ASP A 126 5.26 8.36 -4.14
C ASP A 126 4.04 7.48 -3.88
N VAL A 127 2.97 7.67 -4.66
CA VAL A 127 1.77 6.81 -4.58
C VAL A 127 2.11 5.36 -4.93
N VAL A 128 2.80 5.14 -6.05
CA VAL A 128 3.20 3.79 -6.46
C VAL A 128 4.14 3.15 -5.43
N ALA A 129 5.09 3.92 -4.90
CA ALA A 129 5.99 3.44 -3.86
C ALA A 129 5.24 3.11 -2.57
N SER A 130 4.24 3.92 -2.20
CA SER A 130 3.40 3.68 -1.03
C SER A 130 2.52 2.44 -1.18
N ASP A 131 1.88 2.25 -2.33
CA ASP A 131 1.07 1.05 -2.60
C ASP A 131 1.93 -0.22 -2.49
N ARG A 132 3.12 -0.22 -3.11
CA ARG A 132 4.05 -1.34 -2.99
C ARG A 132 4.60 -1.55 -1.58
N ALA A 133 4.75 -0.48 -0.80
CA ALA A 133 5.16 -0.60 0.60
C ALA A 133 4.09 -1.29 1.44
N GLY A 134 2.81 -1.05 1.16
CA GLY A 134 1.69 -1.78 1.77
C GLY A 134 1.74 -3.27 1.46
N ASP A 135 1.93 -3.64 0.19
CA ASP A 135 2.09 -5.04 -0.22
C ASP A 135 3.25 -5.72 0.52
N GLN A 136 4.41 -5.08 0.54
CA GLN A 136 5.61 -5.64 1.18
C GLN A 136 5.43 -5.81 2.68
N LEU A 137 4.81 -4.82 3.34
CA LEU A 137 4.54 -4.85 4.77
C LEU A 137 3.68 -6.06 5.17
N LEU A 138 2.64 -6.33 4.39
CA LEU A 138 1.74 -7.46 4.64
C LEU A 138 2.42 -8.78 4.33
N GLN A 139 3.19 -8.87 3.24
CA GLN A 139 3.96 -10.07 2.90
C GLN A 139 4.99 -10.39 3.98
N ASP A 140 5.73 -9.40 4.47
CA ASP A 140 6.70 -9.58 5.56
C ASP A 140 6.01 -10.10 6.82
N ALA A 141 4.84 -9.55 7.18
CA ALA A 141 4.08 -10.00 8.34
C ALA A 141 3.57 -11.45 8.21
N ILE A 142 3.12 -11.84 7.02
CA ILE A 142 2.69 -13.21 6.71
C ILE A 142 3.88 -14.17 6.82
N GLN A 143 5.02 -13.81 6.31
CA GLN A 143 6.25 -14.62 6.39
C GLN A 143 6.72 -14.78 7.83
N ASP A 144 6.80 -13.70 8.60
CA ASP A 144 7.19 -13.72 10.00
C ASP A 144 6.26 -14.55 10.88
N LEU A 145 4.97 -14.61 10.53
CA LEU A 145 3.99 -15.46 11.18
C LEU A 145 4.06 -16.93 10.76
N GLY A 146 4.88 -17.26 9.76
CA GLY A 146 4.94 -18.61 9.17
C GLY A 146 3.67 -18.99 8.42
N LEU A 147 2.94 -18.01 7.87
CA LEU A 147 1.65 -18.21 7.19
C LEU A 147 1.75 -18.19 5.67
N ALA A 148 2.95 -18.15 5.09
CA ALA A 148 3.14 -18.00 3.64
C ALA A 148 2.48 -19.11 2.79
N ASP A 149 2.41 -20.34 3.32
CA ASP A 149 1.76 -21.46 2.66
C ASP A 149 0.26 -21.59 3.00
N THR A 150 -0.21 -20.80 3.98
CA THR A 150 -1.59 -20.88 4.50
C THR A 150 -2.46 -19.75 3.98
N VAL A 151 -1.88 -18.55 3.80
CA VAL A 151 -2.61 -17.32 3.48
C VAL A 151 -2.06 -16.67 2.23
N SER A 152 -2.96 -16.30 1.31
CA SER A 152 -2.65 -15.49 0.15
C SER A 152 -3.43 -14.18 0.18
N LEU A 153 -2.76 -13.08 -0.13
CA LEU A 153 -3.40 -11.77 -0.31
C LEU A 153 -3.78 -11.58 -1.77
N ILE A 154 -4.98 -11.10 -2.00
CA ILE A 154 -5.54 -10.86 -3.32
C ILE A 154 -5.97 -9.40 -3.40
N LYS A 155 -5.55 -8.71 -4.47
CA LYS A 155 -6.11 -7.45 -4.91
C LYS A 155 -7.07 -7.76 -6.04
N ASN A 156 -8.36 -7.68 -5.79
CA ASN A 156 -9.39 -8.01 -6.77
C ASN A 156 -10.62 -7.12 -6.56
N ASN A 157 -11.29 -6.74 -7.61
CA ASN A 157 -12.50 -5.93 -7.50
C ASN A 157 -13.74 -6.76 -7.16
N VAL A 158 -13.80 -7.99 -7.64
CA VAL A 158 -14.95 -8.89 -7.44
C VAL A 158 -14.45 -10.33 -7.34
N ASP A 159 -14.91 -11.03 -6.31
CA ASP A 159 -14.82 -12.47 -6.25
C ASP A 159 -16.08 -13.08 -6.90
N HIS A 160 -15.88 -13.84 -7.97
CA HIS A 160 -16.98 -14.42 -8.74
C HIS A 160 -17.68 -15.60 -8.04
N GLU A 161 -17.12 -16.14 -6.99
CA GLU A 161 -17.73 -17.26 -6.25
C GLU A 161 -18.66 -16.75 -5.13
N THR A 162 -18.28 -15.65 -4.49
CA THR A 162 -18.98 -15.11 -3.32
C THR A 162 -19.69 -13.78 -3.58
N ASP A 163 -19.49 -13.17 -4.75
CA ASP A 163 -19.89 -11.80 -5.08
C ASP A 163 -19.29 -10.74 -4.11
N ALA A 164 -18.27 -11.11 -3.32
CA ALA A 164 -17.56 -10.17 -2.48
C ALA A 164 -16.79 -9.17 -3.33
N THR A 165 -16.79 -7.92 -2.91
CA THR A 165 -16.06 -6.84 -3.57
C THR A 165 -14.94 -6.36 -2.68
N PHE A 166 -13.80 -6.01 -3.30
CA PHE A 166 -12.64 -5.43 -2.64
C PHE A 166 -12.37 -4.06 -3.24
N GLY A 167 -12.34 -3.05 -2.38
CA GLY A 167 -12.21 -1.67 -2.78
C GLY A 167 -10.79 -1.28 -3.18
N SER A 168 -10.70 -0.38 -4.15
CA SER A 168 -9.51 0.43 -4.39
C SER A 168 -9.99 1.88 -4.51
N HIS A 169 -9.79 2.64 -3.45
CA HIS A 169 -10.22 4.03 -3.38
C HIS A 169 -9.09 4.96 -3.81
N GLU A 170 -9.45 5.99 -4.52
CA GLU A 170 -8.55 7.08 -4.91
C GLU A 170 -9.06 8.39 -4.36
N ASN A 171 -8.24 9.04 -3.55
CA ASN A 171 -8.54 10.30 -2.90
C ASN A 171 -7.76 11.43 -3.57
N TYR A 172 -8.46 12.44 -4.04
CA TYR A 172 -7.87 13.60 -4.72
C TYR A 172 -8.24 14.89 -4.01
N LEU A 173 -7.24 15.64 -3.56
CA LEU A 173 -7.46 16.98 -3.06
C LEU A 173 -7.74 17.92 -4.23
N VAL A 174 -8.93 18.49 -4.26
CA VAL A 174 -9.33 19.48 -5.25
C VAL A 174 -9.56 20.84 -4.62
N SER A 175 -9.39 21.90 -5.42
CA SER A 175 -9.71 23.26 -4.97
C SER A 175 -11.18 23.37 -4.55
N ARG A 176 -11.48 24.16 -3.52
CA ARG A 176 -12.87 24.50 -3.14
C ARG A 176 -13.65 25.21 -4.26
N ARG A 177 -12.94 25.71 -5.28
CA ARG A 177 -13.54 26.32 -6.49
C ARG A 177 -13.83 25.30 -7.58
N PHE A 178 -13.50 24.02 -7.36
CA PHE A 178 -13.81 22.97 -8.33
C PHE A 178 -15.32 22.97 -8.61
N PRO A 179 -15.74 23.02 -9.89
CA PRO A 179 -17.16 23.07 -10.23
C PRO A 179 -17.81 21.69 -10.05
N PHE A 180 -18.34 21.42 -8.86
CA PHE A 180 -19.16 20.22 -8.59
C PHE A 180 -20.49 20.29 -9.31
N THR A 181 -20.49 20.49 -10.63
CA THR A 181 -21.64 20.52 -11.52
C THR A 181 -21.56 19.39 -12.53
N ARG A 182 -22.65 19.07 -13.20
CA ARG A 182 -22.63 18.07 -14.29
C ARG A 182 -21.58 18.34 -15.35
N ARG A 183 -21.30 19.60 -15.67
CA ARG A 183 -20.26 19.99 -16.66
C ARG A 183 -18.83 19.77 -16.12
N GLY A 184 -18.60 20.02 -14.85
CA GLY A 184 -17.29 19.83 -14.23
C GLY A 184 -17.01 18.36 -13.88
N LEU A 185 -18.02 17.66 -13.35
CA LEU A 185 -17.89 16.25 -12.95
C LEU A 185 -17.96 15.28 -14.14
N GLY A 186 -18.71 15.62 -15.21
CA GLY A 186 -18.91 14.73 -16.35
C GLY A 186 -17.59 14.17 -16.92
N PRO A 187 -16.62 15.02 -17.36
CA PRO A 187 -15.36 14.54 -17.88
C PRO A 187 -14.56 13.74 -16.87
N PHE A 188 -14.58 14.14 -15.59
CA PHE A 188 -13.86 13.44 -14.53
C PHE A 188 -14.44 12.04 -14.25
N VAL A 189 -15.74 11.92 -14.12
CA VAL A 189 -16.42 10.61 -13.96
C VAL A 189 -16.21 9.73 -15.18
N THR A 190 -16.29 10.29 -16.38
CA THR A 190 -16.00 9.54 -17.61
C THR A 190 -14.59 8.99 -17.60
N PHE A 191 -13.60 9.81 -17.23
CA PHE A 191 -12.23 9.36 -17.08
C PHE A 191 -12.11 8.21 -16.05
N LEU A 192 -12.67 8.36 -14.87
CA LEU A 192 -12.60 7.34 -13.81
C LEU A 192 -13.21 5.99 -14.23
N VAL A 193 -14.31 6.03 -14.99
CA VAL A 193 -14.96 4.80 -15.48
C VAL A 193 -14.18 4.16 -16.62
N THR A 194 -13.66 4.95 -17.55
CA THR A 194 -13.02 4.41 -18.77
C THR A 194 -11.59 3.94 -18.53
N ARG A 195 -10.85 4.52 -17.58
CA ARG A 195 -9.45 4.13 -17.32
C ARG A 195 -9.29 2.70 -16.78
N GLN A 196 -10.36 2.12 -16.22
CA GLN A 196 -10.33 0.73 -15.73
C GLN A 196 -10.30 -0.30 -16.87
N ILE A 197 -10.43 0.13 -18.12
CA ILE A 197 -10.41 -0.73 -19.30
C ILE A 197 -8.98 -0.92 -19.83
N PHE A 198 -8.03 -0.12 -19.37
CA PHE A 198 -6.62 -0.14 -19.75
C PHE A 198 -5.78 -0.60 -18.58
#